data_9ad22c4da39e4a2830d7f1c0376795e8
#
_entry.id   9ad22c4da39e4a2830d7f1c0376795e8
#
_cell.length_a   1.000
_cell.length_b   1.000
_cell.length_c   1.000
_cell.angle_alpha   90.00
_cell.angle_beta   90.00
_cell.angle_gamma   90.00
#
_symmetry.space_group_name_H-M   'P 1'
#
loop_
_entity.id
_entity.type
_entity.pdbx_description
1 polymer ?
#
loop_
_entity_poly.entity_id
_entity_poly.type
_entity_poly.pdbx_seq_one_letter_code
_entity_poly.pdbx_strand_id
1 'polypeptide(L)'
;INNQSWAYLCNVFGREYQFRNVIRVKHWGQTDIRSLILSRNHLSNFQLRYDEVLLSSRGPEAGNLRNAEQRYFSLLWDASRGNPMVALRLFLTSVKVKGRQVTVGLPNPPSASLLDGMGDNSLFVYAAIATHENLTSHEITAVTHLPENIVRYALKGGFDAGFLHKDEDSRYRLVPL
;
A
#
# COMPACT_ATOMS: atom_id res chain seq x y z
N ILE A 1 3.64 -2.46 17.83
CA ILE A 1 3.63 -1.02 17.54
C ILE A 1 4.15 -0.79 16.15
N ASN A 2 3.79 0.30 15.50
CA ASN A 2 4.28 0.63 14.16
C ASN A 2 5.73 1.17 14.21
N ASN A 3 6.38 1.25 13.04
CA ASN A 3 7.79 1.67 12.95
C ASN A 3 8.03 3.11 13.45
N GLN A 4 7.05 4.01 13.29
CA GLN A 4 7.18 5.40 13.72
C GLN A 4 7.13 5.51 15.24
N SER A 5 6.15 4.87 15.87
CA SER A 5 6.05 4.81 17.34
C SER A 5 7.28 4.13 17.94
N TRP A 6 7.82 3.09 17.29
CA TRP A 6 9.06 2.44 17.70
C TRP A 6 10.26 3.40 17.63
N ALA A 7 10.40 4.12 16.51
CA ALA A 7 11.48 5.09 16.33
C ALA A 7 11.39 6.21 17.40
N TYR A 8 10.19 6.70 17.71
CA TYR A 8 9.96 7.67 18.76
C TYR A 8 10.41 7.14 20.13
N LEU A 9 9.96 5.94 20.51
CA LEU A 9 10.38 5.31 21.77
C LEU A 9 11.89 5.16 21.86
N CYS A 10 12.54 4.74 20.77
CA CYS A 10 13.99 4.62 20.72
C CYS A 10 14.72 5.96 20.90
N ASN A 11 14.15 7.04 20.39
CA ASN A 11 14.74 8.36 20.47
C ASN A 11 14.55 8.99 21.86
N VAL A 12 13.37 8.78 22.49
CA VAL A 12 13.04 9.38 23.79
C VAL A 12 13.68 8.63 24.96
N PHE A 13 13.63 7.31 24.96
CA PHE A 13 14.07 6.49 26.08
C PHE A 13 15.45 5.86 25.89
N GLY A 14 16.09 6.03 24.74
CA GLY A 14 17.34 5.36 24.42
C GLY A 14 17.16 3.86 24.13
N ARG A 15 18.07 3.28 23.38
CA ARG A 15 17.96 1.86 22.99
C ARG A 15 18.20 0.88 24.13
N GLU A 16 18.90 1.30 25.19
CA GLU A 16 19.36 0.44 26.26
C GLU A 16 18.27 0.07 27.29
N TYR A 17 17.20 0.85 27.36
CA TYR A 17 16.09 0.61 28.30
C TYR A 17 14.98 -0.26 27.71
N GLN A 18 15.20 -0.83 26.56
CA GLN A 18 14.13 -1.42 25.78
C GLN A 18 14.06 -2.94 25.94
N PHE A 19 12.92 -3.43 25.58
CA PHE A 19 12.46 -4.80 25.67
C PHE A 19 13.58 -5.83 25.44
N ARG A 20 13.63 -6.88 26.27
CA ARG A 20 14.60 -7.99 26.11
C ARG A 20 14.53 -8.67 24.75
N ASN A 21 13.34 -8.73 24.17
CA ASN A 21 13.11 -9.37 22.88
C ASN A 21 12.34 -8.43 21.97
N VAL A 22 12.92 -8.11 20.82
CA VAL A 22 12.28 -7.30 19.78
C VAL A 22 12.08 -8.16 18.54
N ILE A 23 10.82 -8.40 18.18
CA ILE A 23 10.47 -9.06 16.93
C ILE A 23 10.14 -7.98 15.90
N ARG A 24 10.93 -7.90 14.84
CA ARG A 24 10.66 -7.02 13.70
C ARG A 24 10.03 -7.83 12.58
N VAL A 25 8.83 -7.45 12.19
CA VAL A 25 8.21 -7.97 10.98
C VAL A 25 8.89 -7.30 9.78
N LYS A 26 9.60 -8.11 8.99
CA LYS A 26 10.25 -7.65 7.76
C LYS A 26 9.23 -7.60 6.62
N HIS A 27 9.51 -6.78 5.62
CA HIS A 27 8.81 -6.87 4.35
C HIS A 27 8.98 -8.27 3.76
N TRP A 28 7.94 -8.75 3.12
CA TRP A 28 7.96 -10.07 2.48
C TRP A 28 8.89 -10.06 1.27
N GLY A 29 9.55 -11.20 1.04
CA GLY A 29 10.32 -11.42 -0.18
C GLY A 29 9.42 -11.61 -1.40
N GLN A 30 10.01 -11.50 -2.59
CA GLN A 30 9.28 -11.74 -3.84
C GLN A 30 8.69 -13.16 -3.90
N THR A 31 9.42 -14.14 -3.41
CA THR A 31 8.97 -15.54 -3.31
C THR A 31 7.77 -15.72 -2.41
N ASP A 32 7.73 -14.99 -1.29
CA ASP A 32 6.63 -15.06 -0.33
C ASP A 32 5.34 -14.44 -0.91
N ILE A 33 5.46 -13.28 -1.57
CA ILE A 33 4.34 -12.62 -2.27
C ILE A 33 3.81 -13.53 -3.39
N ARG A 34 4.71 -14.13 -4.19
CA ARG A 34 4.33 -15.08 -5.24
C ARG A 34 3.58 -16.28 -4.65
N SER A 35 4.11 -16.88 -3.60
CA SER A 35 3.50 -18.04 -2.92
C SER A 35 2.14 -17.72 -2.34
N LEU A 36 1.97 -16.54 -1.73
CA LEU A 36 0.69 -16.05 -1.21
C LEU A 36 -0.38 -15.98 -2.30
N ILE A 37 -0.06 -15.40 -3.44
CA ILE A 37 -1.02 -15.21 -4.54
C ILE A 37 -1.34 -16.54 -5.22
N LEU A 38 -0.32 -17.34 -5.53
CA LEU A 38 -0.50 -18.62 -6.20
C LEU A 38 -1.26 -19.65 -5.33
N SER A 39 -1.01 -19.69 -4.02
CA SER A 39 -1.76 -20.56 -3.12
C SER A 39 -3.25 -20.20 -3.08
N ARG A 40 -3.59 -18.92 -3.05
CA ARG A 40 -4.99 -18.47 -3.10
C ARG A 40 -5.64 -18.75 -4.45
N ASN A 41 -4.88 -18.53 -5.54
CA ASN A 41 -5.37 -18.86 -6.87
C ASN A 41 -5.62 -20.36 -7.03
N HIS A 42 -4.76 -21.21 -6.47
CA HIS A 42 -4.94 -22.66 -6.49
C HIS A 42 -6.27 -23.10 -5.86
N LEU A 43 -6.68 -22.46 -4.77
CA LEU A 43 -7.98 -22.70 -4.12
C LEU A 43 -9.17 -22.32 -5.00
N SER A 44 -9.00 -21.34 -5.88
CA SER A 44 -10.06 -20.85 -6.77
C SER A 44 -10.21 -21.65 -8.07
N ASN A 45 -9.25 -22.52 -8.41
CA ASN A 45 -9.17 -23.29 -9.67
C ASN A 45 -9.20 -22.44 -10.94
N PHE A 46 -8.82 -21.17 -10.87
CA PHE A 46 -8.66 -20.34 -12.06
C PHE A 46 -7.28 -20.56 -12.72
N GLN A 47 -7.26 -20.47 -14.06
CA GLN A 47 -6.02 -20.51 -14.82
C GLN A 47 -5.51 -19.09 -15.07
N LEU A 48 -4.32 -18.78 -14.54
CA LEU A 48 -3.65 -17.50 -14.76
C LEU A 48 -2.95 -17.49 -16.12
N ARG A 49 -3.16 -16.43 -16.89
CA ARG A 49 -2.50 -16.19 -18.18
C ARG A 49 -1.81 -14.84 -18.16
N TYR A 50 -0.53 -14.84 -18.52
CA TYR A 50 0.34 -13.65 -18.48
C TYR A 50 0.59 -13.08 -19.89
N ASP A 51 -0.36 -13.22 -20.81
CA ASP A 51 -0.22 -12.81 -22.21
C ASP A 51 0.05 -11.31 -22.36
N GLU A 52 -0.62 -10.46 -21.57
CA GLU A 52 -0.40 -9.01 -21.58
C GLU A 52 1.01 -8.64 -21.07
N VAL A 53 1.55 -9.39 -20.12
CA VAL A 53 2.91 -9.21 -19.61
C VAL A 53 3.94 -9.61 -20.67
N LEU A 54 3.68 -10.66 -21.43
CA LEU A 54 4.51 -11.08 -22.57
C LEU A 54 4.58 -10.01 -23.65
N LEU A 55 3.43 -9.44 -24.03
CA LEU A 55 3.35 -8.42 -25.06
C LEU A 55 4.07 -7.12 -24.67
N SER A 56 4.13 -6.81 -23.38
CA SER A 56 4.87 -5.65 -22.87
C SER A 56 6.39 -5.88 -22.82
N SER A 57 6.84 -7.11 -22.98
CA SER A 57 8.25 -7.49 -22.94
C SER A 57 8.91 -7.25 -24.30
N ARG A 58 9.89 -6.35 -24.35
CA ARG A 58 10.76 -6.16 -25.52
C ARG A 58 12.07 -6.90 -25.28
N GLY A 59 12.41 -7.84 -26.16
CA GLY A 59 13.70 -8.55 -26.11
C GLY A 59 13.62 -10.02 -26.54
N PRO A 60 14.75 -10.70 -26.72
CA PRO A 60 14.83 -12.09 -27.23
C PRO A 60 14.15 -13.14 -26.31
N GLU A 61 13.85 -12.78 -25.08
CA GLU A 61 13.17 -13.66 -24.10
C GLU A 61 11.64 -13.47 -24.06
N ALA A 62 11.09 -12.67 -24.96
CA ALA A 62 9.68 -12.27 -24.98
C ALA A 62 8.68 -13.45 -25.16
N GLY A 63 9.14 -14.65 -25.50
CA GLY A 63 8.28 -15.81 -25.77
C GLY A 63 8.14 -16.82 -24.63
N ASN A 64 8.81 -16.65 -23.49
CA ASN A 64 8.81 -17.64 -22.43
C ASN A 64 7.80 -17.31 -21.32
N LEU A 65 6.76 -18.14 -21.17
CA LEU A 65 5.70 -17.97 -20.15
C LEU A 65 6.24 -17.95 -18.72
N ARG A 66 7.30 -18.72 -18.41
CA ARG A 66 7.93 -18.69 -17.08
C ARG A 66 8.57 -17.34 -16.79
N ASN A 67 9.17 -16.74 -17.80
CA ASN A 67 9.79 -15.42 -17.67
C ASN A 67 8.71 -14.35 -17.48
N ALA A 68 7.54 -14.48 -18.11
CA ALA A 68 6.42 -13.55 -17.93
C ALA A 68 5.85 -13.59 -16.52
N GLU A 69 5.64 -14.78 -15.97
CA GLU A 69 5.19 -14.94 -14.58
C GLU A 69 6.22 -14.36 -13.60
N GLN A 70 7.49 -14.72 -13.74
CA GLN A 70 8.55 -14.23 -12.87
C GLN A 70 8.67 -12.70 -12.94
N ARG A 71 8.61 -12.14 -14.13
CA ARG A 71 8.63 -10.70 -14.35
C ARG A 71 7.42 -10.01 -13.71
N TYR A 72 6.23 -10.58 -13.87
CA TYR A 72 5.04 -10.05 -13.22
C TYR A 72 5.21 -9.95 -11.71
N PHE A 73 5.65 -11.03 -11.06
CA PHE A 73 5.87 -11.04 -9.61
C PHE A 73 7.00 -10.13 -9.15
N SER A 74 8.02 -9.91 -9.99
CA SER A 74 9.05 -8.91 -9.72
C SER A 74 8.46 -7.49 -9.71
N LEU A 75 7.70 -7.13 -10.72
CA LEU A 75 7.02 -5.83 -10.81
C LEU A 75 6.00 -5.62 -9.67
N LEU A 76 5.26 -6.67 -9.33
CA LEU A 76 4.30 -6.63 -8.25
C LEU A 76 4.97 -6.43 -6.89
N TRP A 77 6.08 -7.13 -6.65
CA TRP A 77 6.87 -6.98 -5.43
C TRP A 77 7.46 -5.58 -5.31
N ASP A 78 8.00 -5.06 -6.41
CA ASP A 78 8.57 -3.72 -6.48
C ASP A 78 7.52 -2.64 -6.19
N ALA A 79 6.34 -2.75 -6.82
CA ALA A 79 5.23 -1.83 -6.62
C ALA A 79 4.64 -1.90 -5.21
N SER A 80 4.58 -3.10 -4.61
CA SER A 80 4.05 -3.31 -3.26
C SER A 80 5.06 -3.08 -2.15
N ARG A 81 6.36 -2.94 -2.47
CA ARG A 81 7.47 -2.86 -1.51
C ARG A 81 7.47 -4.03 -0.51
N GLY A 82 7.00 -5.19 -0.93
CA GLY A 82 6.90 -6.38 -0.08
C GLY A 82 5.78 -6.32 0.97
N ASN A 83 4.82 -5.40 0.84
CA ASN A 83 3.62 -5.37 1.66
C ASN A 83 2.58 -6.34 1.06
N PRO A 84 2.19 -7.43 1.75
CA PRO A 84 1.29 -8.44 1.21
C PRO A 84 -0.12 -7.91 0.93
N MET A 85 -0.63 -6.94 1.70
CA MET A 85 -1.95 -6.34 1.46
C MET A 85 -1.96 -5.52 0.18
N VAL A 86 -0.93 -4.68 -0.02
CA VAL A 86 -0.76 -3.88 -1.23
C VAL A 86 -0.57 -4.79 -2.44
N ALA A 87 0.25 -5.85 -2.31
CA ALA A 87 0.45 -6.81 -3.39
C ALA A 87 -0.85 -7.52 -3.81
N LEU A 88 -1.65 -7.97 -2.86
CA LEU A 88 -2.96 -8.59 -3.15
C LEU A 88 -3.89 -7.61 -3.86
N ARG A 89 -3.94 -6.36 -3.41
CA ARG A 89 -4.77 -5.34 -4.04
C ARG A 89 -4.33 -5.06 -5.47
N LEU A 90 -3.03 -4.81 -5.69
CA LEU A 90 -2.47 -4.59 -7.04
C LEU A 90 -2.71 -5.80 -7.94
N PHE A 91 -2.60 -7.03 -7.40
CA PHE A 91 -2.96 -8.22 -8.14
C PHE A 91 -4.43 -8.21 -8.55
N LEU A 92 -5.36 -7.99 -7.62
CA LEU A 92 -6.79 -8.00 -7.89
C LEU A 92 -7.21 -6.92 -8.90
N THR A 93 -6.57 -5.74 -8.88
CA THR A 93 -6.84 -4.67 -9.83
C THR A 93 -6.19 -4.90 -11.20
N SER A 94 -5.17 -5.76 -11.30
CA SER A 94 -4.49 -6.09 -12.55
C SER A 94 -5.10 -7.26 -13.31
N VAL A 95 -6.07 -7.98 -12.73
CA VAL A 95 -6.63 -9.18 -13.35
C VAL A 95 -7.99 -8.94 -13.99
N LYS A 96 -8.21 -9.61 -15.12
CA LYS A 96 -9.51 -9.65 -15.82
C LYS A 96 -9.99 -11.10 -15.87
N VAL A 97 -11.19 -11.35 -15.39
CA VAL A 97 -11.77 -12.71 -15.35
C VAL A 97 -12.71 -12.92 -16.53
N LYS A 98 -12.50 -14.01 -17.27
CA LYS A 98 -13.38 -14.45 -18.35
C LYS A 98 -13.60 -15.97 -18.25
N GLY A 99 -14.76 -16.36 -17.77
CA GLY A 99 -15.04 -17.78 -17.48
C GLY A 99 -14.10 -18.31 -16.39
N ARG A 100 -13.34 -19.37 -16.69
CA ARG A 100 -12.31 -19.95 -15.79
C ARG A 100 -10.89 -19.44 -16.07
N GLN A 101 -10.73 -18.49 -16.98
CA GLN A 101 -9.45 -17.89 -17.30
C GLN A 101 -9.32 -16.53 -16.64
N VAL A 102 -8.16 -16.25 -16.10
CA VAL A 102 -7.78 -14.97 -15.52
C VAL A 102 -6.59 -14.44 -16.31
N THR A 103 -6.81 -13.38 -17.06
CA THR A 103 -5.73 -12.66 -17.75
C THR A 103 -5.10 -11.69 -16.77
N VAL A 104 -3.79 -11.81 -16.56
CA VAL A 104 -3.00 -10.98 -15.67
C VAL A 104 -2.38 -9.85 -16.50
N GLY A 105 -2.78 -8.61 -16.22
CA GLY A 105 -2.19 -7.39 -16.76
C GLY A 105 -1.02 -6.89 -15.90
N LEU A 106 -0.40 -5.79 -16.30
CA LEU A 106 0.67 -5.18 -15.50
C LEU A 106 0.11 -4.59 -14.20
N PRO A 107 0.86 -4.69 -13.08
CA PRO A 107 0.49 -3.99 -11.87
C PRO A 107 0.49 -2.48 -12.14
N ASN A 108 -0.61 -1.82 -11.78
CA ASN A 108 -0.75 -0.37 -11.94
C ASN A 108 -0.88 0.29 -10.56
N PRO A 109 0.24 0.63 -9.92
CA PRO A 109 0.20 1.36 -8.65
C PRO A 109 -0.36 2.77 -8.88
N PRO A 110 -1.04 3.36 -7.90
CA PRO A 110 -1.48 4.75 -7.97
C PRO A 110 -0.30 5.67 -8.28
N SER A 111 -0.52 6.62 -9.18
CA SER A 111 0.52 7.60 -9.51
C SER A 111 0.73 8.58 -8.36
N ALA A 112 1.98 8.88 -8.05
CA ALA A 112 2.33 9.95 -7.11
C ALA A 112 1.81 11.33 -7.58
N SER A 113 1.57 11.50 -8.88
CA SER A 113 0.99 12.73 -9.45
C SER A 113 -0.41 13.07 -8.91
N LEU A 114 -1.12 12.11 -8.32
CA LEU A 114 -2.36 12.39 -7.59
C LEU A 114 -2.16 13.33 -6.39
N LEU A 115 -0.94 13.37 -5.86
CA LEU A 115 -0.56 14.23 -4.74
C LEU A 115 -0.04 15.61 -5.19
N ASP A 116 0.41 15.74 -6.45
CA ASP A 116 1.06 16.95 -6.96
C ASP A 116 0.12 18.19 -6.98
N GLY A 117 -1.20 17.95 -7.06
CA GLY A 117 -2.21 19.00 -7.02
C GLY A 117 -2.69 19.37 -5.61
N MET A 118 -2.20 18.69 -4.58
CA MET A 118 -2.60 18.94 -3.19
C MET A 118 -1.70 20.00 -2.56
N GLY A 119 -2.31 20.94 -1.83
CA GLY A 119 -1.53 21.91 -1.05
C GLY A 119 -0.77 21.23 0.10
N ASP A 120 0.40 21.79 0.46
CA ASP A 120 1.31 21.24 1.48
C ASP A 120 0.61 20.95 2.81
N ASN A 121 -0.29 21.81 3.25
CA ASN A 121 -1.07 21.60 4.48
C ASN A 121 -1.90 20.31 4.44
N SER A 122 -2.53 20.02 3.30
CA SER A 122 -3.31 18.79 3.12
C SER A 122 -2.41 17.56 3.14
N LEU A 123 -1.27 17.61 2.45
CA LEU A 123 -0.26 16.56 2.46
C LEU A 123 0.27 16.30 3.88
N PHE A 124 0.50 17.38 4.65
CA PHE A 124 0.97 17.27 6.03
C PHE A 124 -0.07 16.62 6.96
N VAL A 125 -1.35 16.98 6.80
CA VAL A 125 -2.46 16.34 7.52
C VAL A 125 -2.56 14.85 7.17
N TYR A 126 -2.48 14.50 5.88
CA TYR A 126 -2.57 13.09 5.46
C TYR A 126 -1.35 12.28 5.88
N ALA A 127 -0.16 12.87 5.88
CA ALA A 127 1.05 12.24 6.40
C ALA A 127 0.95 11.95 7.91
N ALA A 128 0.37 12.88 8.69
CA ALA A 128 0.10 12.67 10.11
C ALA A 128 -0.86 11.48 10.32
N ILE A 129 -1.97 11.43 9.57
CA ILE A 129 -2.92 10.30 9.64
C ILE A 129 -2.25 8.99 9.23
N ALA A 130 -1.43 8.99 8.16
CA ALA A 130 -0.70 7.80 7.71
C ALA A 130 0.28 7.29 8.77
N THR A 131 0.95 8.21 9.48
CA THR A 131 1.94 7.89 10.51
C THR A 131 1.30 7.29 11.76
N HIS A 132 0.15 7.80 12.15
CA HIS A 132 -0.55 7.42 13.38
C HIS A 132 -1.72 6.44 13.16
N GLU A 133 -1.93 6.00 11.90
CA GLU A 133 -2.98 5.06 11.47
C GLU A 133 -4.40 5.65 11.51
N ASN A 134 -4.77 6.30 12.60
CA ASN A 134 -6.01 7.05 12.75
C ASN A 134 -5.86 8.19 13.76
N LEU A 135 -6.51 9.31 13.50
CA LEU A 135 -6.49 10.49 14.38
C LEU A 135 -7.83 11.22 14.34
N THR A 136 -8.21 11.83 15.46
CA THR A 136 -9.29 12.83 15.51
C THR A 136 -8.79 14.19 14.98
N SER A 137 -9.70 15.09 14.60
CA SER A 137 -9.33 16.44 14.17
C SER A 137 -8.48 17.19 15.20
N HIS A 138 -8.79 17.05 16.49
CA HIS A 138 -8.03 17.66 17.57
C HIS A 138 -6.61 17.09 17.70
N GLU A 139 -6.48 15.76 17.61
CA GLU A 139 -5.16 15.09 17.65
C GLU A 139 -4.31 15.51 16.43
N ILE A 140 -4.92 15.66 15.24
CA ILE A 140 -4.21 16.14 14.04
C ILE A 140 -3.69 17.56 14.26
N THR A 141 -4.51 18.46 14.82
CA THR A 141 -4.10 19.81 15.17
C THR A 141 -2.92 19.81 16.14
N ALA A 142 -2.96 18.95 17.16
CA ALA A 142 -1.88 18.82 18.13
C ALA A 142 -0.58 18.27 17.52
N VAL A 143 -0.67 17.29 16.60
CA VAL A 143 0.50 16.67 15.95
C VAL A 143 1.12 17.55 14.89
N THR A 144 0.27 18.23 14.09
CA THR A 144 0.75 19.03 12.95
C THR A 144 1.07 20.48 13.33
N HIS A 145 0.56 20.96 14.46
CA HIS A 145 0.57 22.38 14.85
C HIS A 145 -0.08 23.31 13.85
N LEU A 146 -0.90 22.76 12.92
CA LEU A 146 -1.67 23.57 11.99
C LEU A 146 -2.92 24.14 12.65
N PRO A 147 -3.39 25.34 12.23
CA PRO A 147 -4.64 25.90 12.67
C PRO A 147 -5.83 24.97 12.41
N GLU A 148 -6.78 24.91 13.33
CA GLU A 148 -7.91 23.97 13.26
C GLU A 148 -8.74 24.11 11.97
N ASN A 149 -8.93 25.34 11.48
CA ASN A 149 -9.63 25.61 10.24
C ASN A 149 -8.92 25.00 9.03
N ILE A 150 -7.60 25.01 9.00
CA ILE A 150 -6.78 24.36 7.94
C ILE A 150 -6.94 22.85 8.01
N VAL A 151 -6.84 22.26 9.21
CA VAL A 151 -7.04 20.84 9.43
C VAL A 151 -8.44 20.41 8.97
N ARG A 152 -9.48 21.12 9.39
CA ARG A 152 -10.87 20.82 8.97
C ARG A 152 -11.06 20.92 7.46
N TYR A 153 -10.45 21.91 6.81
CA TYR A 153 -10.50 22.06 5.35
C TYR A 153 -9.84 20.86 4.65
N ALA A 154 -8.64 20.47 5.08
CA ALA A 154 -7.93 19.32 4.53
C ALA A 154 -8.72 18.00 4.74
N LEU A 155 -9.27 17.79 5.95
CA LEU A 155 -10.10 16.63 6.26
C LEU A 155 -11.35 16.55 5.40
N LYS A 156 -12.04 17.67 5.20
CA LYS A 156 -13.21 17.73 4.32
C LYS A 156 -12.83 17.41 2.88
N GLY A 157 -11.78 18.04 2.34
CA GLY A 157 -11.31 17.76 0.99
C GLY A 157 -10.90 16.31 0.78
N GLY A 158 -10.20 15.70 1.73
CA GLY A 158 -9.82 14.29 1.68
C GLY A 158 -11.00 13.33 1.79
N PHE A 159 -12.01 13.68 2.59
CA PHE A 159 -13.25 12.90 2.70
C PHE A 159 -14.07 12.98 1.40
N ASP A 160 -14.28 14.18 0.87
CA ASP A 160 -15.03 14.41 -0.37
C ASP A 160 -14.35 13.73 -1.59
N ALA A 161 -13.01 13.68 -1.60
CA ALA A 161 -12.22 12.99 -2.62
C ALA A 161 -12.11 11.47 -2.40
N GLY A 162 -12.64 10.93 -1.31
CA GLY A 162 -12.59 9.50 -0.99
C GLY A 162 -11.23 8.98 -0.49
N PHE A 163 -10.30 9.87 -0.16
CA PHE A 163 -9.00 9.48 0.44
C PHE A 163 -9.09 9.16 1.92
N LEU A 164 -10.08 9.75 2.60
CA LEU A 164 -10.29 9.58 4.03
C LEU A 164 -11.61 8.88 4.33
N HIS A 165 -11.58 8.05 5.32
CA HIS A 165 -12.76 7.49 5.99
C HIS A 165 -12.81 8.04 7.40
N LYS A 166 -14.00 8.41 7.86
CA LYS A 166 -14.28 8.80 9.24
C LYS A 166 -15.06 7.67 9.90
N ASP A 167 -14.58 7.18 11.03
CA ASP A 167 -15.26 6.15 11.82
C ASP A 167 -16.30 6.76 12.81
N GLU A 168 -16.96 5.89 13.57
CA GLU A 168 -17.99 6.28 14.55
C GLU A 168 -17.42 7.14 15.69
N ASP A 169 -16.14 6.93 16.05
CA ASP A 169 -15.41 7.68 17.07
C ASP A 169 -14.85 9.02 16.55
N SER A 170 -15.28 9.45 15.36
CA SER A 170 -14.81 10.67 14.70
C SER A 170 -13.30 10.67 14.40
N ARG A 171 -12.68 9.49 14.28
CA ARG A 171 -11.30 9.32 13.84
C ARG A 171 -11.22 9.19 12.34
N TYR A 172 -10.23 9.82 11.77
CA TYR A 172 -9.95 9.78 10.34
C TYR A 172 -8.82 8.80 10.06
N ARG A 173 -9.01 7.97 9.05
CA ARG A 173 -7.99 7.05 8.53
C ARG A 173 -7.91 7.18 7.01
N LEU A 174 -6.74 6.89 6.46
CA LEU A 174 -6.59 6.78 5.01
C LEU A 174 -7.33 5.54 4.50
N VAL A 175 -8.06 5.74 3.42
CA VAL A 175 -8.65 4.62 2.68
C VAL A 175 -7.52 3.98 1.89
N PRO A 176 -7.29 2.65 2.00
CA PRO A 176 -6.33 1.98 1.14
C PRO A 176 -6.79 2.13 -0.31
N LEU A 177 -5.98 2.74 -1.15
CA LEU A 177 -6.23 2.91 -2.59
C LEU A 177 -6.22 1.58 -3.35
#